data_aad760f25e241997f04c2c57687cf109
#
_entry.id   aad760f25e241997f04c2c57687cf109
#
_cell.length_a   1.000
_cell.length_b   1.000
_cell.length_c   1.000
_cell.angle_alpha   90.00
_cell.angle_beta   90.00
_cell.angle_gamma   90.00
#
_symmetry.space_group_name_H-M   'P 1'
#
loop_
_entity.id
_entity.type
_entity.pdbx_description
1 polymer ?
#
loop_
_entity_poly.entity_id
_entity_poly.type
_entity_poly.pdbx_seq_one_letter_code
_entity_poly.pdbx_strand_id
1 'polypeptide(L)'
;MAALISNIGGTIIMSLFLFQSDVRKKAKKLLGLIKKKQFALWQLLGGVAGAVYISTASSTVSVIGTGLFTVVLVASQNVSGILVDKFGFSSGKRKKITSKRLFAMLIGTFAVILTVSEFEGEILWIPIIAVVFAGLAVTLQFTLNARVTKYSNSQVSAFINFPMSMFAVTLTLIVMNLFGKNWNNWPDQWWLYSAGFLGAIVVYLAAATVRTLGVLLFGLATVAGQLVTSIILDVLMPNANVNVGFAMLFGAGLMLFAVYLASDLR
;
A
#
# COMPACT_ATOMS: atom_id res chain seq x y z
N MET A 1 4.90 -1.31 -17.56
CA MET A 1 4.25 -2.63 -17.83
C MET A 1 3.95 -3.44 -16.57
N ALA A 2 4.90 -3.69 -15.65
CA ALA A 2 4.67 -4.49 -14.43
C ALA A 2 3.41 -4.06 -13.64
N ALA A 3 3.20 -2.76 -13.44
CA ALA A 3 2.01 -2.22 -12.79
C ALA A 3 0.71 -2.58 -13.53
N LEU A 4 0.69 -2.55 -14.86
CA LEU A 4 -0.48 -2.91 -15.66
C LEU A 4 -0.79 -4.41 -15.52
N ILE A 5 0.22 -5.26 -15.66
CA ILE A 5 0.10 -6.72 -15.49
C ILE A 5 -0.44 -7.06 -14.10
N SER A 6 0.11 -6.45 -13.04
CA SER A 6 -0.37 -6.64 -11.67
C SER A 6 -1.85 -6.25 -11.52
N ASN A 7 -2.27 -5.12 -12.10
CA ASN A 7 -3.67 -4.70 -12.05
C ASN A 7 -4.61 -5.60 -12.85
N ILE A 8 -4.18 -6.10 -14.01
CA ILE A 8 -4.95 -7.08 -14.79
C ILE A 8 -5.14 -8.36 -13.98
N GLY A 9 -4.05 -8.93 -13.45
CA GLY A 9 -4.11 -10.14 -12.61
C GLY A 9 -5.00 -9.96 -11.39
N GLY A 10 -4.84 -8.85 -10.67
CA GLY A 10 -5.68 -8.50 -9.53
C GLY A 10 -7.16 -8.34 -9.90
N THR A 11 -7.45 -7.72 -11.05
CA THR A 11 -8.84 -7.59 -11.56
C THR A 11 -9.45 -8.95 -11.83
N ILE A 12 -8.73 -9.85 -12.52
CA ILE A 12 -9.22 -11.21 -12.84
C ILE A 12 -9.53 -11.95 -11.55
N ILE A 13 -8.60 -11.98 -10.59
CA ILE A 13 -8.76 -12.71 -9.32
C ILE A 13 -9.92 -12.15 -8.51
N MET A 14 -10.02 -10.83 -8.37
CA MET A 14 -11.11 -10.22 -7.60
C MET A 14 -12.47 -10.38 -8.31
N SER A 15 -12.50 -10.50 -9.64
CA SER A 15 -13.72 -10.80 -10.40
C SER A 15 -14.31 -12.15 -10.04
N LEU A 16 -13.46 -13.14 -9.69
CA LEU A 16 -13.94 -14.47 -9.29
C LEU A 16 -14.83 -14.40 -8.04
N PHE A 17 -14.62 -13.45 -7.13
CA PHE A 17 -15.49 -13.27 -5.98
C PHE A 17 -16.89 -12.79 -6.35
N LEU A 18 -17.11 -12.23 -7.54
CA LEU A 18 -18.45 -11.85 -8.01
C LEU A 18 -19.33 -13.05 -8.34
N PHE A 19 -18.78 -14.27 -8.46
CA PHE A 19 -19.60 -15.49 -8.56
C PHE A 19 -20.35 -15.80 -7.27
N GLN A 20 -19.88 -15.30 -6.12
CA GLN A 20 -20.58 -15.43 -4.85
C GLN A 20 -21.81 -14.51 -4.80
N SER A 21 -22.97 -15.07 -4.47
CA SER A 21 -24.24 -14.34 -4.45
C SER A 21 -24.26 -13.17 -3.45
N ASP A 22 -23.60 -13.33 -2.28
CA ASP A 22 -23.51 -12.26 -1.28
C ASP A 22 -22.67 -11.08 -1.79
N VAL A 23 -21.55 -11.35 -2.43
CA VAL A 23 -20.68 -10.30 -3.01
C VAL A 23 -21.43 -9.51 -4.08
N ARG A 24 -22.17 -10.21 -4.96
CA ARG A 24 -23.02 -9.56 -5.97
C ARG A 24 -24.13 -8.69 -5.34
N LYS A 25 -24.78 -9.17 -4.28
CA LYS A 25 -25.78 -8.38 -3.54
C LYS A 25 -25.17 -7.11 -2.96
N LYS A 26 -23.98 -7.21 -2.35
CA LYS A 26 -23.24 -6.05 -1.79
C LYS A 26 -22.81 -5.07 -2.88
N ALA A 27 -22.32 -5.56 -4.03
CA ALA A 27 -21.99 -4.72 -5.18
C ALA A 27 -23.23 -3.98 -5.72
N LYS A 28 -24.38 -4.68 -5.91
CA LYS A 28 -25.65 -4.07 -6.33
C LYS A 28 -26.13 -3.03 -5.32
N LYS A 29 -26.00 -3.30 -4.01
CA LYS A 29 -26.32 -2.32 -2.96
C LYS A 29 -25.50 -1.05 -3.10
N LEU A 30 -24.18 -1.16 -3.30
CA LEU A 30 -23.31 0.00 -3.50
C LEU A 30 -23.71 0.81 -4.74
N LEU A 31 -23.99 0.13 -5.86
CA LEU A 31 -24.49 0.78 -7.08
C LEU A 31 -25.81 1.52 -6.83
N GLY A 32 -26.71 0.95 -6.03
CA GLY A 32 -27.95 1.60 -5.62
C GLY A 32 -27.70 2.88 -4.80
N LEU A 33 -26.73 2.87 -3.88
CA LEU A 33 -26.34 4.05 -3.11
C LEU A 33 -25.74 5.15 -3.99
N ILE A 34 -24.94 4.77 -4.99
CA ILE A 34 -24.37 5.70 -5.98
C ILE A 34 -25.48 6.36 -6.79
N LYS A 35 -26.44 5.58 -7.33
CA LYS A 35 -27.58 6.10 -8.10
C LYS A 35 -28.44 7.06 -7.27
N LYS A 36 -28.61 6.79 -5.97
CA LYS A 36 -29.34 7.65 -5.02
C LYS A 36 -28.54 8.85 -4.51
N LYS A 37 -27.30 9.07 -5.02
CA LYS A 37 -26.37 10.11 -4.56
C LYS A 37 -26.02 10.05 -3.06
N GLN A 38 -26.20 8.88 -2.44
CA GLN A 38 -25.86 8.63 -1.03
C GLN A 38 -24.42 8.17 -0.83
N PHE A 39 -23.71 7.89 -1.91
CA PHE A 39 -22.31 7.53 -1.95
C PHE A 39 -21.61 8.35 -3.03
N ALA A 40 -20.58 9.11 -2.64
CA ALA A 40 -19.87 10.01 -3.56
C ALA A 40 -18.86 9.23 -4.40
N LEU A 41 -18.87 9.43 -5.72
CA LEU A 41 -18.03 8.71 -6.69
C LEU A 41 -16.53 8.83 -6.42
N TRP A 42 -16.07 9.97 -5.90
CA TRP A 42 -14.66 10.17 -5.59
C TRP A 42 -14.12 9.14 -4.57
N GLN A 43 -14.98 8.53 -3.76
CA GLN A 43 -14.59 7.48 -2.82
C GLN A 43 -14.20 6.16 -3.52
N LEU A 44 -14.49 5.99 -4.81
CA LEU A 44 -14.03 4.86 -5.62
C LEU A 44 -12.60 5.03 -6.13
N LEU A 45 -12.02 6.23 -6.01
CA LEU A 45 -10.70 6.57 -6.55
C LEU A 45 -9.52 5.97 -5.75
N GLY A 46 -9.78 5.04 -4.83
CA GLY A 46 -8.73 4.34 -4.10
C GLY A 46 -7.70 3.68 -5.01
N GLY A 47 -8.16 3.04 -6.09
CA GLY A 47 -7.27 2.43 -7.09
C GLY A 47 -6.39 3.45 -7.83
N VAL A 48 -6.91 4.66 -8.11
CA VAL A 48 -6.11 5.74 -8.72
C VAL A 48 -4.97 6.16 -7.79
N ALA A 49 -5.25 6.29 -6.50
CA ALA A 49 -4.20 6.57 -5.51
C ALA A 49 -3.16 5.43 -5.45
N GLY A 50 -3.60 4.16 -5.55
CA GLY A 50 -2.70 3.01 -5.67
C GLY A 50 -1.85 3.04 -6.95
N ALA A 51 -2.40 3.52 -8.06
CA ALA A 51 -1.66 3.70 -9.30
C ALA A 51 -0.54 4.74 -9.17
N VAL A 52 -0.77 5.83 -8.44
CA VAL A 52 0.27 6.83 -8.13
C VAL A 52 1.43 6.17 -7.39
N TYR A 53 1.13 5.38 -6.34
CA TYR A 53 2.17 4.65 -5.61
C TYR A 53 2.98 3.72 -6.51
N ILE A 54 2.30 2.83 -7.27
CA ILE A 54 3.00 1.79 -8.05
C ILE A 54 3.79 2.41 -9.21
N SER A 55 3.31 3.50 -9.80
CA SER A 55 4.02 4.24 -10.85
C SER A 55 5.26 4.95 -10.29
N THR A 56 5.14 5.59 -9.11
CA THR A 56 6.28 6.21 -8.42
C THR A 56 7.31 5.16 -8.03
N ALA A 57 6.90 4.03 -7.44
CA ALA A 57 7.81 2.96 -7.07
C ALA A 57 8.59 2.43 -8.29
N SER A 58 7.89 2.20 -9.41
CA SER A 58 8.52 1.71 -10.65
C SER A 58 9.54 2.68 -11.26
N SER A 59 9.41 3.98 -11.01
CA SER A 59 10.30 5.01 -11.56
C SER A 59 11.40 5.47 -10.61
N THR A 60 11.20 5.35 -9.30
CA THR A 60 12.12 5.93 -8.31
C THR A 60 13.00 4.90 -7.61
N VAL A 61 12.53 3.65 -7.43
CA VAL A 61 13.30 2.60 -6.75
C VAL A 61 14.64 2.33 -7.43
N SER A 62 14.69 2.34 -8.76
CA SER A 62 15.95 2.16 -9.52
C SER A 62 16.91 3.34 -9.40
N VAL A 63 16.42 4.51 -8.97
CA VAL A 63 17.21 5.76 -8.88
C VAL A 63 17.75 5.97 -7.47
N ILE A 64 16.92 5.78 -6.43
CA ILE A 64 17.29 6.05 -5.04
C ILE A 64 17.48 4.78 -4.20
N GLY A 65 17.32 3.62 -4.81
CA GLY A 65 17.39 2.33 -4.12
C GLY A 65 16.13 1.99 -3.31
N THR A 66 15.95 0.69 -3.06
CA THR A 66 14.78 0.18 -2.30
C THR A 66 14.76 0.67 -0.87
N GLY A 67 15.94 0.83 -0.26
CA GLY A 67 16.07 1.23 1.12
C GLY A 67 15.58 2.64 1.38
N LEU A 68 16.15 3.65 0.71
CA LEU A 68 15.74 5.06 0.89
C LEU A 68 14.28 5.25 0.47
N PHE A 69 13.84 4.59 -0.63
CA PHE A 69 12.43 4.57 -1.02
C PHE A 69 11.53 4.10 0.13
N THR A 70 11.86 2.97 0.75
CA THR A 70 11.05 2.40 1.84
C THR A 70 11.01 3.31 3.07
N VAL A 71 12.15 3.88 3.48
CA VAL A 71 12.21 4.82 4.62
C VAL A 71 11.27 6.00 4.41
N VAL A 72 11.40 6.68 3.26
CA VAL A 72 10.60 7.87 2.95
C VAL A 72 9.11 7.52 2.82
N LEU A 73 8.80 6.40 2.15
CA LEU A 73 7.44 5.91 1.98
C LEU A 73 6.77 5.63 3.34
N VAL A 74 7.43 4.86 4.21
CA VAL A 74 6.90 4.47 5.53
C VAL A 74 6.76 5.68 6.44
N ALA A 75 7.73 6.59 6.46
CA ALA A 75 7.62 7.84 7.23
C ALA A 75 6.40 8.66 6.78
N SER A 76 6.21 8.83 5.48
CA SER A 76 5.07 9.55 4.92
C SER A 76 3.74 8.87 5.22
N GLN A 77 3.67 7.53 5.09
CA GLN A 77 2.49 6.74 5.46
C GLN A 77 2.16 6.85 6.94
N ASN A 78 3.14 6.80 7.83
CA ASN A 78 2.94 6.87 9.27
C ASN A 78 2.35 8.24 9.66
N VAL A 79 2.92 9.33 9.15
CA VAL A 79 2.43 10.69 9.41
C VAL A 79 1.02 10.87 8.87
N SER A 80 0.78 10.52 7.62
CA SER A 80 -0.55 10.64 7.00
C SER A 80 -1.58 9.69 7.62
N GLY A 81 -1.18 8.48 8.02
CA GLY A 81 -2.02 7.50 8.69
C GLY A 81 -2.56 8.00 10.03
N ILE A 82 -1.71 8.64 10.85
CA ILE A 82 -2.15 9.21 12.14
C ILE A 82 -3.14 10.37 11.93
N LEU A 83 -2.94 11.18 10.88
CA LEU A 83 -3.86 12.27 10.52
C LEU A 83 -5.21 11.73 10.06
N VAL A 84 -5.21 10.74 9.17
CA VAL A 84 -6.44 10.09 8.68
C VAL A 84 -7.23 9.47 9.84
N ASP A 85 -6.56 8.82 10.77
CA ASP A 85 -7.17 8.21 11.94
C ASP A 85 -7.74 9.26 12.91
N LYS A 86 -7.02 10.40 13.11
CA LYS A 86 -7.51 11.52 13.93
C LYS A 86 -8.82 12.09 13.40
N PHE A 87 -8.93 12.27 12.08
CA PHE A 87 -10.13 12.82 11.47
C PHE A 87 -11.22 11.77 11.23
N GLY A 88 -10.93 10.49 11.43
CA GLY A 88 -11.87 9.37 11.25
C GLY A 88 -12.24 9.13 9.80
N PHE A 89 -11.37 9.49 8.85
CA PHE A 89 -11.68 9.37 7.43
C PHE A 89 -11.83 7.93 6.95
N SER A 90 -11.17 6.95 7.57
CA SER A 90 -11.22 5.54 7.18
C SER A 90 -12.44 4.80 7.75
N SER A 91 -12.67 4.92 9.05
CA SER A 91 -13.69 4.15 9.78
C SER A 91 -14.98 4.93 10.06
N GLY A 92 -14.94 6.25 9.92
CA GLY A 92 -16.00 7.16 10.39
C GLY A 92 -15.94 7.41 11.90
N LYS A 93 -15.04 6.74 12.63
CA LYS A 93 -14.76 6.98 14.06
C LYS A 93 -13.41 7.65 14.20
N ARG A 94 -13.37 8.77 14.90
CA ARG A 94 -12.13 9.48 15.20
C ARG A 94 -11.32 8.69 16.22
N LYS A 95 -10.03 8.48 15.94
CA LYS A 95 -9.08 7.90 16.89
C LYS A 95 -8.27 9.02 17.52
N LYS A 96 -8.17 9.02 18.85
CA LYS A 96 -7.36 10.02 19.55
C LYS A 96 -5.88 9.81 19.21
N ILE A 97 -5.16 10.91 19.00
CA ILE A 97 -3.70 10.88 18.97
C ILE A 97 -3.25 10.77 20.43
N THR A 98 -2.82 9.60 20.83
CA THR A 98 -2.22 9.37 22.14
C THR A 98 -0.70 9.41 22.02
N SER A 99 -0.01 9.71 23.12
CA SER A 99 1.46 9.66 23.16
C SER A 99 1.99 8.30 22.69
N LYS A 100 1.33 7.20 23.08
CA LYS A 100 1.69 5.85 22.62
C LYS A 100 1.67 5.71 21.10
N ARG A 101 0.66 6.24 20.42
CA ARG A 101 0.58 6.19 18.93
C ARG A 101 1.64 7.06 18.28
N LEU A 102 1.95 8.20 18.86
CA LEU A 102 3.03 9.06 18.38
C LEU A 102 4.39 8.37 18.56
N PHE A 103 4.63 7.78 19.73
CA PHE A 103 5.85 6.98 19.96
C PHE A 103 5.94 5.78 19.01
N ALA A 104 4.85 5.04 18.80
CA ALA A 104 4.81 3.93 17.86
C ALA A 104 5.17 4.38 16.43
N MET A 105 4.66 5.53 15.99
CA MET A 105 5.01 6.13 14.70
C MET A 105 6.51 6.46 14.61
N LEU A 106 7.05 7.10 15.63
CA LEU A 106 8.47 7.50 15.68
C LEU A 106 9.38 6.26 15.72
N ILE A 107 9.07 5.29 16.60
CA ILE A 107 9.83 4.03 16.68
C ILE A 107 9.76 3.25 15.38
N GLY A 108 8.58 3.14 14.75
CA GLY A 108 8.42 2.45 13.49
C GLY A 108 9.19 3.12 12.34
N THR A 109 9.21 4.45 12.30
CA THR A 109 10.02 5.19 11.32
C THR A 109 11.52 5.00 11.58
N PHE A 110 11.94 5.09 12.86
CA PHE A 110 13.33 4.86 13.25
C PHE A 110 13.80 3.43 12.97
N ALA A 111 12.93 2.43 13.19
CA ALA A 111 13.20 1.03 12.86
C ALA A 111 13.56 0.86 11.37
N VAL A 112 12.79 1.50 10.48
CA VAL A 112 13.07 1.44 9.04
C VAL A 112 14.37 2.19 8.69
N ILE A 113 14.64 3.33 9.32
CA ILE A 113 15.91 4.06 9.13
C ILE A 113 17.11 3.17 9.51
N LEU A 114 17.00 2.45 10.64
CA LEU A 114 18.07 1.54 11.07
C LEU A 114 18.32 0.39 10.09
N THR A 115 17.28 -0.18 9.51
CA THR A 115 17.44 -1.28 8.53
C THR A 115 18.12 -0.82 7.24
N VAL A 116 18.24 0.48 7.02
CA VAL A 116 18.75 1.09 5.79
C VAL A 116 19.94 2.03 6.08
N SER A 117 20.53 1.95 7.27
CA SER A 117 21.59 2.86 7.71
C SER A 117 22.90 2.80 6.88
N GLU A 118 23.05 1.81 6.03
CA GLU A 118 24.21 1.61 5.14
C GLU A 118 24.00 2.20 3.73
N PHE A 119 23.05 3.14 3.57
CA PHE A 119 22.83 3.78 2.28
C PHE A 119 23.94 4.77 1.94
N GLU A 120 24.74 4.45 0.92
CA GLU A 120 25.86 5.29 0.40
C GLU A 120 25.50 6.02 -0.91
N GLY A 121 24.26 6.49 -1.08
CA GLY A 121 23.82 7.15 -2.31
C GLY A 121 23.69 8.67 -2.19
N GLU A 122 23.71 9.36 -3.34
CA GLU A 122 23.38 10.79 -3.39
C GLU A 122 21.91 11.06 -3.06
N ILE A 123 21.66 12.13 -2.32
CA ILE A 123 20.30 12.56 -1.97
C ILE A 123 19.68 13.32 -3.15
N LEU A 124 18.79 12.67 -3.88
CA LEU A 124 18.05 13.26 -4.99
C LEU A 124 16.66 13.71 -4.54
N TRP A 125 16.47 15.02 -4.40
CA TRP A 125 15.26 15.60 -3.81
C TRP A 125 13.98 15.33 -4.62
N ILE A 126 14.03 15.36 -5.95
CA ILE A 126 12.85 15.15 -6.81
C ILE A 126 12.25 13.74 -6.60
N PRO A 127 13.02 12.64 -6.70
CA PRO A 127 12.54 11.31 -6.34
C PRO A 127 12.01 11.22 -4.91
N ILE A 128 12.68 11.82 -3.93
CA ILE A 128 12.25 11.80 -2.52
C ILE A 128 10.87 12.46 -2.36
N ILE A 129 10.67 13.65 -2.93
CA ILE A 129 9.38 14.34 -2.90
C ILE A 129 8.29 13.47 -3.56
N ALA A 130 8.60 12.84 -4.70
CA ALA A 130 7.67 11.93 -5.36
C ALA A 130 7.28 10.75 -4.44
N VAL A 131 8.23 10.18 -3.69
CA VAL A 131 7.96 9.09 -2.73
C VAL A 131 7.13 9.57 -1.53
N VAL A 132 7.31 10.80 -1.06
CA VAL A 132 6.43 11.40 -0.03
C VAL A 132 4.99 11.43 -0.53
N PHE A 133 4.75 11.90 -1.75
CA PHE A 133 3.42 11.90 -2.36
C PHE A 133 2.89 10.47 -2.57
N ALA A 134 3.74 9.51 -2.92
CA ALA A 134 3.36 8.10 -3.01
C ALA A 134 2.89 7.54 -1.65
N GLY A 135 3.55 7.88 -0.54
CA GLY A 135 3.12 7.48 0.80
C GLY A 135 1.77 8.08 1.20
N LEU A 136 1.54 9.37 0.88
CA LEU A 136 0.21 10.00 1.03
C LEU A 136 -0.84 9.27 0.18
N ALA A 137 -0.52 8.92 -1.07
CA ALA A 137 -1.41 8.22 -1.98
C ALA A 137 -1.79 6.82 -1.47
N VAL A 138 -0.85 6.03 -0.94
CA VAL A 138 -1.14 4.73 -0.31
C VAL A 138 -2.08 4.89 0.88
N THR A 139 -1.84 5.88 1.73
CA THR A 139 -2.71 6.18 2.87
C THR A 139 -4.13 6.55 2.40
N LEU A 140 -4.24 7.34 1.33
CA LEU A 140 -5.52 7.68 0.70
C LEU A 140 -6.20 6.44 0.11
N GLN A 141 -5.47 5.57 -0.58
CA GLN A 141 -5.97 4.29 -1.09
C GLN A 141 -6.59 3.45 0.02
N PHE A 142 -5.87 3.23 1.12
CA PHE A 142 -6.39 2.46 2.25
C PHE A 142 -7.64 3.09 2.85
N THR A 143 -7.65 4.41 2.97
CA THR A 143 -8.76 5.19 3.50
C THR A 143 -10.01 5.05 2.63
N LEU A 144 -9.88 5.21 1.31
CA LEU A 144 -10.98 5.12 0.37
C LEU A 144 -11.51 3.67 0.26
N ASN A 145 -10.62 2.69 0.22
CA ASN A 145 -11.00 1.28 0.23
C ASN A 145 -11.76 0.90 1.51
N ALA A 146 -11.35 1.41 2.67
CA ALA A 146 -12.06 1.21 3.93
C ALA A 146 -13.48 1.84 3.90
N ARG A 147 -13.65 2.99 3.23
CA ARG A 147 -14.96 3.62 3.02
C ARG A 147 -15.86 2.77 2.11
N VAL A 148 -15.35 2.30 0.98
CA VAL A 148 -16.10 1.39 0.10
C VAL A 148 -16.52 0.15 0.87
N THR A 149 -15.63 -0.44 1.66
CA THR A 149 -15.92 -1.61 2.52
C THR A 149 -17.04 -1.33 3.52
N LYS A 150 -17.14 -0.12 4.06
CA LYS A 150 -18.22 0.27 4.99
C LYS A 150 -19.61 0.13 4.37
N TYR A 151 -19.77 0.41 3.09
CA TYR A 151 -21.04 0.41 2.36
C TYR A 151 -21.28 -0.87 1.55
N SER A 152 -20.25 -1.72 1.44
CA SER A 152 -20.29 -3.00 0.73
C SER A 152 -19.62 -4.11 1.55
N ASN A 153 -18.49 -4.62 1.09
CA ASN A 153 -17.56 -5.52 1.79
C ASN A 153 -16.16 -5.38 1.21
N SER A 154 -15.19 -6.09 1.80
CA SER A 154 -13.78 -6.04 1.38
C SER A 154 -13.55 -6.59 -0.04
N GLN A 155 -14.31 -7.61 -0.45
CA GLN A 155 -14.21 -8.18 -1.80
C GLN A 155 -14.64 -7.16 -2.86
N VAL A 156 -15.77 -6.49 -2.66
CA VAL A 156 -16.25 -5.43 -3.57
C VAL A 156 -15.27 -4.25 -3.60
N SER A 157 -14.74 -3.87 -2.43
CA SER A 157 -13.74 -2.79 -2.36
C SER A 157 -12.48 -3.13 -3.13
N ALA A 158 -11.93 -4.34 -2.93
CA ALA A 158 -10.75 -4.79 -3.65
C ALA A 158 -11.03 -4.93 -5.17
N PHE A 159 -12.21 -5.48 -5.53
CA PHE A 159 -12.60 -5.57 -6.94
C PHE A 159 -12.62 -4.21 -7.62
N ILE A 160 -13.18 -3.17 -6.99
CA ILE A 160 -13.23 -1.82 -7.58
C ILE A 160 -11.85 -1.19 -7.67
N ASN A 161 -10.97 -1.47 -6.69
CA ASN A 161 -9.63 -0.89 -6.62
C ASN A 161 -8.79 -1.22 -7.88
N PHE A 162 -8.80 -2.46 -8.35
CA PHE A 162 -7.96 -2.89 -9.48
C PHE A 162 -8.34 -2.27 -10.82
N PRO A 163 -9.61 -2.26 -11.28
CA PRO A 163 -9.99 -1.56 -12.50
C PRO A 163 -9.71 -0.05 -12.45
N MET A 164 -9.92 0.59 -11.29
CA MET A 164 -9.60 2.02 -11.13
C MET A 164 -8.09 2.27 -11.22
N SER A 165 -7.27 1.40 -10.64
CA SER A 165 -5.82 1.47 -10.76
C SER A 165 -5.36 1.16 -12.19
N MET A 166 -5.94 0.14 -12.84
CA MET A 166 -5.66 -0.21 -14.22
C MET A 166 -5.94 0.97 -15.16
N PHE A 167 -7.09 1.62 -15.00
CA PHE A 167 -7.44 2.81 -15.78
C PHE A 167 -6.39 3.92 -15.61
N ALA A 168 -6.00 4.23 -14.38
CA ALA A 168 -5.02 5.27 -14.12
C ALA A 168 -3.62 4.92 -14.64
N VAL A 169 -3.17 3.67 -14.46
CA VAL A 169 -1.89 3.20 -15.02
C VAL A 169 -1.91 3.25 -16.55
N THR A 170 -2.99 2.79 -17.18
CA THR A 170 -3.13 2.85 -18.65
C THR A 170 -3.06 4.29 -19.16
N LEU A 171 -3.75 5.21 -18.50
CA LEU A 171 -3.68 6.64 -18.83
C LEU A 171 -2.25 7.18 -18.71
N THR A 172 -1.54 6.81 -17.63
CA THR A 172 -0.13 7.19 -17.43
C THR A 172 0.75 6.66 -18.57
N LEU A 173 0.57 5.40 -18.97
CA LEU A 173 1.33 4.79 -20.08
C LEU A 173 1.04 5.46 -21.41
N ILE A 174 -0.23 5.82 -21.70
CA ILE A 174 -0.60 6.56 -22.90
C ILE A 174 0.10 7.92 -22.92
N VAL A 175 0.06 8.67 -21.81
CA VAL A 175 0.73 9.96 -21.69
C VAL A 175 2.24 9.81 -21.91
N MET A 176 2.88 8.83 -21.26
CA MET A 176 4.32 8.56 -21.44
C MET A 176 4.68 8.25 -22.90
N ASN A 177 3.82 7.50 -23.60
CA ASN A 177 4.03 7.19 -25.02
C ASN A 177 3.95 8.47 -25.90
N LEU A 178 3.00 9.37 -25.61
CA LEU A 178 2.91 10.66 -26.32
C LEU A 178 4.17 11.52 -26.15
N PHE A 179 4.94 11.34 -25.07
CA PHE A 179 6.25 11.96 -24.84
C PHE A 179 7.43 11.12 -25.32
N GLY A 180 7.19 10.13 -26.20
CA GLY A 180 8.24 9.32 -26.85
C GLY A 180 8.90 8.27 -25.94
N LYS A 181 8.35 8.01 -24.77
CA LYS A 181 8.83 6.93 -23.87
C LYS A 181 8.15 5.62 -24.22
N ASN A 182 8.89 4.69 -24.83
CA ASN A 182 8.40 3.35 -25.15
C ASN A 182 8.35 2.46 -23.90
N TRP A 183 7.27 1.68 -23.77
CA TRP A 183 6.99 0.80 -22.63
C TRP A 183 6.75 -0.67 -23.02
N ASN A 184 7.28 -1.09 -24.18
CA ASN A 184 6.89 -2.32 -24.88
C ASN A 184 7.48 -3.62 -24.34
N ASN A 185 8.28 -3.60 -23.29
CA ASN A 185 8.90 -4.82 -22.77
C ASN A 185 7.96 -5.54 -21.81
N TRP A 186 7.35 -6.62 -22.32
CA TRP A 186 6.67 -7.59 -21.48
C TRP A 186 7.72 -8.45 -20.76
N PRO A 187 7.51 -8.78 -19.47
CA PRO A 187 8.42 -9.66 -18.77
C PRO A 187 8.45 -11.06 -19.40
N ASP A 188 9.63 -11.59 -19.68
CA ASP A 188 9.81 -12.95 -20.21
C ASP A 188 9.57 -14.03 -19.16
N GLN A 189 9.71 -13.68 -17.88
CA GLN A 189 9.63 -14.57 -16.75
C GLN A 189 8.19 -14.70 -16.26
N TRP A 190 7.62 -15.89 -16.35
CA TRP A 190 6.22 -16.15 -16.02
C TRP A 190 5.84 -15.81 -14.56
N TRP A 191 6.76 -15.97 -13.59
CA TRP A 191 6.48 -15.66 -12.17
C TRP A 191 6.24 -14.18 -11.90
N LEU A 192 6.71 -13.27 -12.74
CA LEU A 192 6.43 -11.83 -12.60
C LEU A 192 4.94 -11.51 -12.78
N TYR A 193 4.20 -12.40 -13.45
CA TYR A 193 2.75 -12.28 -13.60
C TYR A 193 1.99 -12.63 -12.31
N SER A 194 2.63 -13.33 -11.35
CA SER A 194 2.03 -13.63 -10.04
C SER A 194 1.88 -12.41 -9.13
N ALA A 195 2.53 -11.29 -9.42
CA ALA A 195 2.44 -10.04 -8.64
C ALA A 195 0.99 -9.55 -8.47
N GLY A 196 0.13 -9.78 -9.47
CA GLY A 196 -1.30 -9.47 -9.38
C GLY A 196 -2.04 -10.26 -8.32
N PHE A 197 -1.69 -11.53 -8.13
CA PHE A 197 -2.25 -12.39 -7.08
C PHE A 197 -1.86 -11.89 -5.68
N LEU A 198 -0.58 -11.66 -5.45
CA LEU A 198 -0.08 -11.16 -4.17
C LEU A 198 -0.66 -9.77 -3.85
N GLY A 199 -0.70 -8.89 -4.86
CA GLY A 199 -1.32 -7.57 -4.73
C GLY A 199 -2.80 -7.64 -4.38
N ALA A 200 -3.54 -8.60 -4.94
CA ALA A 200 -4.95 -8.81 -4.63
C ALA A 200 -5.17 -9.21 -3.16
N ILE A 201 -4.34 -10.09 -2.62
CA ILE A 201 -4.37 -10.47 -1.20
C ILE A 201 -4.13 -9.24 -0.32
N VAL A 202 -3.09 -8.45 -0.60
CA VAL A 202 -2.75 -7.26 0.19
C VAL A 202 -3.89 -6.23 0.17
N VAL A 203 -4.44 -5.91 -1.00
CA VAL A 203 -5.54 -4.93 -1.12
C VAL A 203 -6.80 -5.43 -0.43
N TYR A 204 -7.11 -6.73 -0.55
CA TYR A 204 -8.24 -7.34 0.15
C TYR A 204 -8.08 -7.27 1.67
N LEU A 205 -6.91 -7.67 2.20
CA LEU A 205 -6.61 -7.62 3.64
C LEU A 205 -6.64 -6.18 4.16
N ALA A 206 -6.07 -5.22 3.41
CA ALA A 206 -6.15 -3.81 3.77
C ALA A 206 -7.61 -3.33 3.85
N ALA A 207 -8.42 -3.65 2.86
CA ALA A 207 -9.83 -3.29 2.84
C ALA A 207 -10.62 -3.94 4.00
N ALA A 208 -10.24 -5.15 4.43
CA ALA A 208 -10.89 -5.86 5.53
C ALA A 208 -10.50 -5.30 6.90
N THR A 209 -9.24 -4.90 7.10
CA THR A 209 -8.66 -4.65 8.43
C THR A 209 -8.51 -3.17 8.79
N VAL A 210 -8.29 -2.28 7.81
CA VAL A 210 -8.05 -0.84 8.08
C VAL A 210 -9.20 -0.18 8.85
N ARG A 211 -10.44 -0.61 8.62
CA ARG A 211 -11.60 -0.06 9.38
C ARG A 211 -11.52 -0.31 10.89
N THR A 212 -11.02 -1.47 11.28
CA THR A 212 -10.92 -1.88 12.69
C THR A 212 -9.63 -1.41 13.32
N LEU A 213 -8.51 -1.65 12.67
CA LEU A 213 -7.18 -1.31 13.18
C LEU A 213 -6.86 0.19 13.05
N GLY A 214 -7.32 0.83 11.98
CA GLY A 214 -6.90 2.16 11.56
C GLY A 214 -5.72 2.09 10.60
N VAL A 215 -5.45 3.21 9.93
CA VAL A 215 -4.44 3.27 8.87
C VAL A 215 -3.03 3.16 9.45
N LEU A 216 -2.76 3.84 10.57
CA LEU A 216 -1.44 3.80 11.21
C LEU A 216 -1.06 2.37 11.64
N LEU A 217 -1.91 1.72 12.44
CA LEU A 217 -1.59 0.37 12.95
C LEU A 217 -1.50 -0.65 11.82
N PHE A 218 -2.37 -0.56 10.81
CA PHE A 218 -2.28 -1.42 9.63
C PHE A 218 -0.96 -1.20 8.89
N GLY A 219 -0.55 0.06 8.67
CA GLY A 219 0.72 0.40 8.02
C GLY A 219 1.92 -0.16 8.76
N LEU A 220 2.01 0.07 10.08
CA LEU A 220 3.08 -0.47 10.92
C LEU A 220 3.13 -2.00 10.87
N ALA A 221 1.97 -2.67 10.99
CA ALA A 221 1.89 -4.14 10.93
C ALA A 221 2.33 -4.69 9.56
N THR A 222 1.99 -4.00 8.48
CA THR A 222 2.42 -4.37 7.12
C THR A 222 3.94 -4.29 6.98
N VAL A 223 4.54 -3.21 7.46
CA VAL A 223 6.01 -3.03 7.40
C VAL A 223 6.71 -4.05 8.30
N ALA A 224 6.18 -4.31 9.50
CA ALA A 224 6.72 -5.36 10.38
C ALA A 224 6.71 -6.73 9.69
N GLY A 225 5.60 -7.07 9.03
CA GLY A 225 5.48 -8.30 8.25
C GLY A 225 6.49 -8.38 7.10
N GLN A 226 6.70 -7.26 6.39
CA GLN A 226 7.68 -7.17 5.30
C GLN A 226 9.11 -7.40 5.82
N LEU A 227 9.50 -6.76 6.93
CA LEU A 227 10.84 -6.91 7.52
C LEU A 227 11.08 -8.34 8.01
N VAL A 228 10.11 -8.93 8.71
CA VAL A 228 10.24 -10.33 9.17
C VAL A 228 10.33 -11.29 8.00
N THR A 229 9.49 -11.10 6.96
CA THR A 229 9.51 -11.97 5.77
C THR A 229 10.82 -11.81 5.00
N SER A 230 11.35 -10.59 4.89
CA SER A 230 12.65 -10.33 4.27
C SER A 230 13.77 -11.11 4.99
N ILE A 231 13.84 -11.01 6.32
CA ILE A 231 14.82 -11.76 7.11
C ILE A 231 14.70 -13.28 6.89
N ILE A 232 13.47 -13.80 6.90
CA ILE A 232 13.25 -15.24 6.67
C ILE A 232 13.73 -15.64 5.27
N LEU A 233 13.44 -14.84 4.24
CA LEU A 233 13.88 -15.12 2.87
C LEU A 233 15.40 -15.05 2.74
N ASP A 234 16.04 -14.06 3.36
CA ASP A 234 17.49 -13.89 3.32
C ASP A 234 18.22 -15.06 4.02
N VAL A 235 17.61 -15.63 5.07
CA VAL A 235 18.15 -16.83 5.75
C VAL A 235 17.93 -18.09 4.92
N LEU A 236 16.76 -18.25 4.30
CA LEU A 236 16.41 -19.44 3.53
C LEU A 236 17.01 -19.46 2.12
N MET A 237 17.27 -18.29 1.56
CA MET A 237 17.80 -18.13 0.21
C MET A 237 19.03 -17.19 0.25
N PRO A 238 20.14 -17.59 0.90
CA PRO A 238 21.28 -16.72 1.09
C PRO A 238 21.87 -16.32 -0.26
N ASN A 239 21.80 -15.02 -0.57
CA ASN A 239 22.51 -14.42 -1.68
C ASN A 239 23.86 -13.89 -1.19
N ALA A 240 24.92 -14.06 -1.99
CA ALA A 240 26.28 -13.66 -1.64
C ALA A 240 26.44 -12.17 -1.26
N ASN A 241 25.44 -11.33 -1.55
CA ASN A 241 25.48 -9.88 -1.36
C ASN A 241 24.57 -9.38 -0.21
N VAL A 242 23.88 -10.26 0.52
CA VAL A 242 22.97 -9.86 1.61
C VAL A 242 23.38 -10.56 2.89
N ASN A 243 23.94 -9.81 3.81
CA ASN A 243 24.18 -10.27 5.17
C ASN A 243 23.06 -9.81 6.08
N VAL A 244 22.41 -10.74 6.77
CA VAL A 244 21.46 -10.43 7.84
C VAL A 244 22.25 -9.84 9.01
N GLY A 245 22.42 -8.53 8.99
CA GLY A 245 23.17 -7.79 10.01
C GLY A 245 22.36 -7.53 11.28
N PHE A 246 23.04 -7.15 12.36
CA PHE A 246 22.41 -6.79 13.64
C PHE A 246 21.37 -5.65 13.46
N ALA A 247 21.66 -4.66 12.64
CA ALA A 247 20.77 -3.52 12.38
C ALA A 247 19.41 -3.96 11.80
N MET A 248 19.41 -4.96 10.91
CA MET A 248 18.19 -5.51 10.30
C MET A 248 17.35 -6.26 11.34
N LEU A 249 17.97 -7.12 12.15
CA LEU A 249 17.27 -7.86 13.22
C LEU A 249 16.71 -6.92 14.29
N PHE A 250 17.51 -5.95 14.72
CA PHE A 250 17.12 -4.97 15.72
C PHE A 250 16.02 -4.04 15.20
N GLY A 251 16.11 -3.59 13.94
CA GLY A 251 15.06 -2.81 13.29
C GLY A 251 13.74 -3.56 13.19
N ALA A 252 13.76 -4.85 12.82
CA ALA A 252 12.55 -5.69 12.81
C ALA A 252 11.94 -5.84 14.21
N GLY A 253 12.76 -6.04 15.25
CA GLY A 253 12.33 -6.09 16.65
C GLY A 253 11.68 -4.78 17.11
N LEU A 254 12.28 -3.64 16.76
CA LEU A 254 11.71 -2.31 17.05
C LEU A 254 10.39 -2.09 16.32
N MET A 255 10.27 -2.57 15.08
CA MET A 255 9.01 -2.45 14.32
C MET A 255 7.89 -3.27 14.95
N LEU A 256 8.18 -4.51 15.38
CA LEU A 256 7.21 -5.34 16.12
C LEU A 256 6.80 -4.67 17.44
N PHE A 257 7.75 -4.04 18.14
CA PHE A 257 7.46 -3.27 19.35
C PHE A 257 6.59 -2.04 19.06
N ALA A 258 6.83 -1.33 17.94
CA ALA A 258 5.98 -0.23 17.51
C ALA A 258 4.53 -0.69 17.21
N VAL A 259 4.36 -1.86 16.57
CA VAL A 259 3.04 -2.47 16.36
C VAL A 259 2.36 -2.77 17.69
N TYR A 260 3.08 -3.36 18.64
CA TYR A 260 2.56 -3.66 19.97
C TYR A 260 2.09 -2.38 20.68
N LEU A 261 2.93 -1.34 20.72
CA LEU A 261 2.55 -0.05 21.31
C LEU A 261 1.33 0.58 20.65
N ALA A 262 1.23 0.49 19.31
CA ALA A 262 0.09 1.02 18.57
C ALA A 262 -1.19 0.18 18.76
N SER A 263 -1.08 -1.11 19.07
CA SER A 263 -2.20 -2.03 19.27
C SER A 263 -2.87 -1.92 20.64
N ASP A 264 -2.12 -1.54 21.67
CA ASP A 264 -2.56 -1.45 23.08
C ASP A 264 -3.56 -0.29 23.34
N LEU A 265 -4.21 0.20 22.31
CA LEU A 265 -5.10 1.38 22.30
C LEU A 265 -6.56 0.98 22.05
N ARG A 266 -7.02 -0.06 22.72
CA ARG A 266 -8.46 -0.40 22.78
C ARG A 266 -9.19 0.42 23.84
#